data_fa97c0a6dcbf09d4b59f84199a114316
#
_entry.id   fa97c0a6dcbf09d4b59f84199a114316
#
_cell.length_a   1.000
_cell.length_b   1.000
_cell.length_c   1.000
_cell.angle_alpha   90.00
_cell.angle_beta   90.00
_cell.angle_gamma   90.00
#
_symmetry.space_group_name_H-M   'P 1'
#
loop_
_entity.id
_entity.type
_entity.pdbx_description
1 polymer ?
#
loop_
_entity_poly.entity_id
_entity_poly.type
_entity_poly.pdbx_seq_one_letter_code
_entity_poly.pdbx_strand_id
1 'polypeptide(L)'
;MNHPSEISKHPARTKRCSEISKTMKLFVTFLALLCIDIVHGQQPIDSRNRDIVFKNVNVIAMDSDRVLTNKTVVTRNGKIVSITDGAKAKIAANAFVVEASDKYLMPGLSEMHAHVPPIDDIEPMKNVLMLFALNGVTTIRGMLGHPRHLELRSKIKSGEILGPHFYTSGPSFNGSTVKTKEEGAARVIEQKKAGYDFLKIHPGLTLENFNAVARTAKAENIPFAGHVPYAVGVWRAIDAGYATIDHLDGFVESLVPGLDSIPENRTGLFATFIGYRADTSRIKTLITGLRNRRIYVVPTQALAERWIAPGADADMLASAPEMVYMDEQTVNDWVKSKKSLVSNPSYNPDRVNEFLKIRRQLIAACNHGGVGLLLGSDGPQVFNVPGFSVHHELRYLVDAGLTPFEAIKTGTVNVGQFYNDPLQGTIKAGAPSDLILLNGNPLVDIDQTKNIHGVMIGSKYMNHEFIDAGLKKLKKR
;
A
#
# COMPACT_ATOMS: atom_id res chain seq x y z
N MET A 1 -37.06 5.14 90.28
CA MET A 1 -37.40 6.42 90.92
C MET A 1 -37.34 7.53 89.91
N ASN A 2 -38.51 8.10 89.66
CA ASN A 2 -38.82 9.47 89.27
C ASN A 2 -38.05 10.15 88.07
N HIS A 3 -38.67 10.28 86.93
CA HIS A 3 -39.50 11.38 86.36
C HIS A 3 -38.95 12.82 86.47
N PRO A 4 -39.46 13.78 85.62
CA PRO A 4 -39.38 14.01 84.16
C PRO A 4 -39.05 15.50 83.85
N SER A 5 -39.24 15.91 82.62
CA SER A 5 -39.70 17.18 82.07
C SER A 5 -38.76 17.73 81.02
N GLU A 6 -39.12 18.33 80.01
CA GLU A 6 -40.26 18.95 79.30
C GLU A 6 -39.68 19.65 78.08
N ILE A 7 -40.30 19.44 77.01
CA ILE A 7 -40.72 20.26 75.85
C ILE A 7 -40.14 21.68 75.70
N SER A 8 -39.59 21.92 74.51
CA SER A 8 -39.84 23.22 73.81
C SER A 8 -39.73 23.01 72.28
N LYS A 9 -40.87 23.29 71.65
CA LYS A 9 -41.05 23.40 70.20
C LYS A 9 -40.52 24.71 69.71
N HIS A 10 -39.84 24.77 68.58
CA HIS A 10 -39.97 25.84 67.58
C HIS A 10 -39.64 25.32 66.14
N PRO A 11 -40.47 25.75 65.17
CA PRO A 11 -40.37 25.23 63.79
C PRO A 11 -39.63 26.20 62.85
N ALA A 12 -39.49 25.75 61.63
CA ALA A 12 -39.15 26.49 60.41
C ALA A 12 -37.66 26.62 60.05
N ARG A 13 -37.23 25.66 59.18
CA ARG A 13 -36.28 25.95 58.07
C ARG A 13 -36.28 24.82 57.05
N THR A 14 -37.39 24.70 56.27
CA THR A 14 -37.51 23.71 55.19
C THR A 14 -37.88 24.34 53.86
N LYS A 15 -37.25 25.47 53.46
CA LYS A 15 -37.45 26.03 52.11
C LYS A 15 -36.19 26.46 51.34
N ARG A 16 -34.95 26.24 51.88
CA ARG A 16 -33.72 26.64 51.17
C ARG A 16 -32.89 25.48 50.58
N CYS A 17 -33.26 24.23 50.83
CA CYS A 17 -32.52 23.07 50.29
C CYS A 17 -33.05 22.54 48.96
N SER A 18 -34.23 22.96 48.49
CA SER A 18 -34.81 22.43 47.23
C SER A 18 -34.34 23.19 45.97
N GLU A 19 -33.92 24.46 46.10
CA GLU A 19 -33.47 25.25 44.92
C GLU A 19 -31.99 24.99 44.58
N ILE A 20 -31.12 24.72 45.57
CA ILE A 20 -29.72 24.37 45.32
C ILE A 20 -29.61 23.01 44.64
N SER A 21 -30.50 22.06 44.93
CA SER A 21 -30.57 20.76 44.29
C SER A 21 -30.97 20.77 42.80
N LYS A 22 -31.87 21.74 42.43
CA LYS A 22 -32.29 21.84 41.03
C LYS A 22 -31.25 22.53 40.15
N THR A 23 -30.55 23.54 40.65
CA THR A 23 -29.49 24.26 39.93
C THR A 23 -28.23 23.35 39.76
N MET A 24 -27.90 22.55 40.78
CA MET A 24 -26.79 21.61 40.71
C MET A 24 -27.09 20.43 39.79
N LYS A 25 -28.33 19.93 39.72
CA LYS A 25 -28.73 18.90 38.75
C LYS A 25 -28.75 19.44 37.33
N LEU A 26 -29.12 20.68 37.09
CA LEU A 26 -29.11 21.32 35.77
C LEU A 26 -27.64 21.55 35.29
N PHE A 27 -26.73 21.93 36.19
CA PHE A 27 -25.30 22.13 35.87
C PHE A 27 -24.57 20.82 35.60
N VAL A 28 -24.90 19.75 36.33
CA VAL A 28 -24.34 18.40 36.12
C VAL A 28 -24.88 17.79 34.81
N THR A 29 -26.15 18.04 34.46
CA THR A 29 -26.73 17.57 33.19
C THR A 29 -26.19 18.37 31.99
N PHE A 30 -25.90 19.68 32.14
CA PHE A 30 -25.27 20.47 31.10
C PHE A 30 -23.77 20.16 30.92
N LEU A 31 -23.03 19.84 32.00
CA LEU A 31 -21.67 19.37 31.92
C LEU A 31 -21.59 17.94 31.34
N ALA A 32 -22.57 17.07 31.62
CA ALA A 32 -22.64 15.73 31.04
C ALA A 32 -22.99 15.75 29.54
N LEU A 33 -23.79 16.72 29.08
CA LEU A 33 -24.06 16.93 27.66
C LEU A 33 -22.88 17.56 26.90
N LEU A 34 -22.03 18.36 27.56
CA LEU A 34 -20.78 18.88 26.98
C LEU A 34 -19.65 17.84 26.96
N CYS A 35 -19.70 16.78 27.79
CA CYS A 35 -18.75 15.71 27.80
C CYS A 35 -19.09 14.55 26.82
N ILE A 36 -20.29 14.52 26.25
CA ILE A 36 -20.70 13.47 25.29
C ILE A 36 -20.25 13.80 23.87
N ASP A 37 -19.90 15.05 23.55
CA ASP A 37 -19.37 15.42 22.22
C ASP A 37 -17.88 15.16 22.01
N ILE A 38 -17.13 14.65 23.00
CA ILE A 38 -15.67 14.46 22.90
C ILE A 38 -15.27 13.02 22.52
N VAL A 39 -16.21 12.09 22.36
CA VAL A 39 -15.89 10.66 22.06
C VAL A 39 -16.49 10.17 20.72
N HIS A 40 -17.01 11.03 19.88
CA HIS A 40 -17.24 10.66 18.50
C HIS A 40 -15.92 10.82 17.74
N GLY A 41 -15.17 9.73 17.59
CA GLY A 41 -14.02 9.71 16.70
C GLY A 41 -14.42 10.37 15.38
N GLN A 42 -13.65 11.34 14.92
CA GLN A 42 -13.92 12.05 13.68
C GLN A 42 -14.22 11.04 12.58
N GLN A 43 -15.38 11.18 11.93
CA GLN A 43 -15.70 10.33 10.77
C GLN A 43 -15.13 10.99 9.51
N PRO A 44 -14.74 10.22 8.51
CA PRO A 44 -14.35 10.77 7.22
C PRO A 44 -15.47 11.63 6.64
N ILE A 45 -15.12 12.72 5.99
CA ILE A 45 -16.08 13.59 5.33
C ILE A 45 -16.53 12.92 4.03
N ASP A 46 -17.86 12.81 3.81
CA ASP A 46 -18.42 12.04 2.70
C ASP A 46 -18.92 12.95 1.57
N SER A 47 -18.34 12.82 0.38
CA SER A 47 -18.72 13.58 -0.81
C SER A 47 -20.07 13.16 -1.43
N ARG A 48 -20.74 12.15 -0.88
CA ARG A 48 -22.14 11.81 -1.22
C ARG A 48 -23.14 12.74 -0.57
N ASN A 49 -22.78 13.34 0.57
CA ASN A 49 -23.65 14.23 1.34
C ASN A 49 -23.46 15.71 0.98
N ARG A 50 -22.26 16.08 0.50
CA ARG A 50 -21.90 17.45 0.11
C ARG A 50 -20.62 17.42 -0.73
N ASP A 51 -20.43 18.43 -1.58
CA ASP A 51 -19.18 18.54 -2.34
C ASP A 51 -17.99 18.72 -1.40
N ILE A 52 -16.85 18.12 -1.76
CA ILE A 52 -15.56 18.42 -1.13
C ILE A 52 -14.75 19.22 -2.14
N VAL A 53 -14.27 20.38 -1.71
CA VAL A 53 -13.62 21.37 -2.58
C VAL A 53 -12.23 21.65 -2.05
N PHE A 54 -11.21 21.32 -2.84
CA PHE A 54 -9.83 21.72 -2.60
C PHE A 54 -9.58 23.05 -3.29
N LYS A 55 -9.52 24.14 -2.53
CA LYS A 55 -9.45 25.50 -3.03
C LYS A 55 -8.02 26.03 -3.00
N ASN A 56 -7.61 26.75 -4.06
CA ASN A 56 -6.30 27.35 -4.23
C ASN A 56 -5.12 26.33 -4.22
N VAL A 57 -5.40 25.08 -4.62
CA VAL A 57 -4.43 23.98 -4.57
C VAL A 57 -3.53 23.92 -5.79
N ASN A 58 -2.29 23.48 -5.61
CA ASN A 58 -1.38 23.10 -6.70
C ASN A 58 -1.69 21.66 -7.11
N VAL A 59 -2.02 21.42 -8.39
CA VAL A 59 -2.43 20.11 -8.88
C VAL A 59 -1.32 19.45 -9.67
N ILE A 60 -0.96 18.22 -9.30
CA ILE A 60 -0.11 17.31 -10.05
C ILE A 60 -1.05 16.31 -10.72
N ALA A 61 -1.45 16.62 -11.95
CA ALA A 61 -2.50 15.86 -12.65
C ALA A 61 -2.03 14.50 -13.19
N MET A 62 -0.74 14.25 -13.21
CA MET A 62 -0.05 13.07 -13.75
C MET A 62 -0.23 12.87 -15.26
N ASP A 63 -0.67 13.89 -15.99
CA ASP A 63 -0.69 13.92 -17.44
C ASP A 63 0.69 14.29 -18.05
N SER A 64 1.49 15.03 -17.29
CA SER A 64 2.86 15.44 -17.62
C SER A 64 3.60 15.87 -16.37
N ASP A 65 4.93 16.01 -16.47
CA ASP A 65 5.81 16.49 -15.39
C ASP A 65 5.66 18.00 -15.18
N ARG A 66 4.55 18.39 -14.53
CA ARG A 66 4.23 19.80 -14.24
C ARG A 66 3.27 19.94 -13.07
N VAL A 67 3.26 21.13 -12.49
CA VAL A 67 2.31 21.57 -11.48
C VAL A 67 1.35 22.58 -12.09
N LEU A 68 0.05 22.36 -11.95
CA LEU A 68 -0.98 23.33 -12.27
C LEU A 68 -1.30 24.15 -11.01
N THR A 69 -0.79 25.38 -10.94
CA THR A 69 -0.89 26.23 -9.75
C THR A 69 -2.29 26.84 -9.56
N ASN A 70 -2.65 27.08 -8.30
CA ASN A 70 -3.85 27.85 -7.91
C ASN A 70 -5.16 27.36 -8.57
N LYS A 71 -5.42 26.04 -8.49
CA LYS A 71 -6.63 25.42 -8.99
C LYS A 71 -7.66 25.23 -7.85
N THR A 72 -8.93 25.14 -8.23
CA THR A 72 -9.98 24.61 -7.39
C THR A 72 -10.49 23.32 -7.97
N VAL A 73 -10.37 22.23 -7.17
CA VAL A 73 -10.84 20.90 -7.53
C VAL A 73 -12.07 20.56 -6.73
N VAL A 74 -13.17 20.22 -7.41
CA VAL A 74 -14.43 19.84 -6.78
C VAL A 74 -14.66 18.36 -6.96
N THR A 75 -14.97 17.65 -5.87
CA THR A 75 -15.33 16.24 -5.88
C THR A 75 -16.75 16.03 -5.37
N ARG A 76 -17.45 15.07 -5.98
CA ARG A 76 -18.83 14.67 -5.66
C ARG A 76 -19.03 13.19 -5.92
N ASN A 77 -19.68 12.48 -5.01
CA ASN A 77 -19.99 11.04 -5.19
C ASN A 77 -18.79 10.18 -5.59
N GLY A 78 -17.60 10.46 -5.03
CA GLY A 78 -16.40 9.67 -5.31
C GLY A 78 -15.75 9.98 -6.67
N LYS A 79 -16.09 11.10 -7.33
CA LYS A 79 -15.51 11.53 -8.61
C LYS A 79 -15.09 12.99 -8.58
N ILE A 80 -14.08 13.31 -9.38
CA ILE A 80 -13.70 14.69 -9.67
C ILE A 80 -14.70 15.24 -10.68
N VAL A 81 -15.43 16.31 -10.30
CA VAL A 81 -16.45 16.92 -11.18
C VAL A 81 -15.93 18.14 -11.93
N SER A 82 -14.99 18.89 -11.36
CA SER A 82 -14.37 20.02 -12.04
C SER A 82 -12.99 20.37 -11.51
N ILE A 83 -12.18 20.95 -12.39
CA ILE A 83 -10.89 21.58 -12.09
C ILE A 83 -10.91 22.93 -12.78
N THR A 84 -10.86 24.01 -11.99
CA THR A 84 -10.99 25.39 -12.49
C THR A 84 -9.90 26.28 -11.90
N ASP A 85 -9.69 27.44 -12.49
CA ASP A 85 -8.85 28.47 -11.85
C ASP A 85 -9.51 28.97 -10.56
N GLY A 86 -8.71 29.20 -9.52
CA GLY A 86 -9.21 29.44 -8.15
C GLY A 86 -10.34 30.47 -8.03
N ALA A 87 -10.25 31.59 -8.78
CA ALA A 87 -11.25 32.67 -8.77
C ALA A 87 -12.54 32.35 -9.54
N LYS A 88 -12.56 31.30 -10.38
CA LYS A 88 -13.70 30.97 -11.28
C LYS A 88 -14.61 29.86 -10.76
N ALA A 89 -14.25 29.23 -9.64
CA ALA A 89 -14.98 28.09 -9.11
C ALA A 89 -16.34 28.50 -8.53
N LYS A 90 -17.41 27.87 -9.01
CA LYS A 90 -18.72 27.93 -8.35
C LYS A 90 -18.77 26.86 -7.25
N ILE A 91 -18.75 27.30 -5.99
CA ILE A 91 -18.77 26.43 -4.82
C ILE A 91 -20.19 26.42 -4.25
N ALA A 92 -20.75 25.23 -4.03
CA ALA A 92 -22.06 25.08 -3.41
C ALA A 92 -22.01 25.58 -1.94
N ALA A 93 -23.08 26.23 -1.47
CA ALA A 93 -23.10 26.82 -0.14
C ALA A 93 -22.90 25.79 1.02
N ASN A 94 -23.27 24.53 0.79
CA ASN A 94 -23.09 23.43 1.74
C ASN A 94 -21.80 22.62 1.53
N ALA A 95 -20.93 23.05 0.61
CA ALA A 95 -19.69 22.31 0.34
C ALA A 95 -18.75 22.32 1.56
N PHE A 96 -17.99 21.23 1.71
CA PHE A 96 -16.86 21.20 2.62
C PHE A 96 -15.63 21.73 1.88
N VAL A 97 -15.15 22.90 2.31
CA VAL A 97 -14.01 23.57 1.66
C VAL A 97 -12.74 23.29 2.44
N VAL A 98 -11.75 22.75 1.74
CA VAL A 98 -10.37 22.59 2.20
C VAL A 98 -9.56 23.74 1.59
N GLU A 99 -9.17 24.71 2.39
CA GLU A 99 -8.21 25.74 1.96
C GLU A 99 -6.83 25.09 1.80
N ALA A 100 -6.38 25.01 0.57
CA ALA A 100 -5.20 24.23 0.19
C ALA A 100 -4.10 25.08 -0.46
N SER A 101 -4.03 26.37 -0.09
CA SER A 101 -2.92 27.25 -0.52
C SER A 101 -1.60 26.59 -0.11
N ASP A 102 -0.61 26.64 -1.03
CA ASP A 102 0.72 26.05 -0.87
C ASP A 102 0.78 24.52 -0.69
N LYS A 103 -0.36 23.83 -0.81
CA LYS A 103 -0.44 22.37 -0.80
C LYS A 103 -0.52 21.81 -2.21
N TYR A 104 -0.22 20.51 -2.33
CA TYR A 104 -0.14 19.79 -3.61
C TYR A 104 -1.14 18.63 -3.60
N LEU A 105 -2.04 18.62 -4.56
CA LEU A 105 -3.02 17.54 -4.76
C LEU A 105 -2.54 16.64 -5.89
N MET A 106 -2.39 15.36 -5.60
CA MET A 106 -2.02 14.33 -6.57
C MET A 106 -2.96 13.13 -6.47
N PRO A 107 -2.99 12.23 -7.47
CA PRO A 107 -3.71 10.96 -7.33
C PRO A 107 -3.17 10.14 -6.16
N GLY A 108 -4.06 9.35 -5.54
CA GLY A 108 -3.68 8.36 -4.55
C GLY A 108 -2.70 7.33 -5.09
N LEU A 109 -1.80 6.86 -4.25
CA LEU A 109 -0.83 5.83 -4.60
C LEU A 109 -1.48 4.44 -4.60
N SER A 110 -0.92 3.55 -5.41
CA SER A 110 -1.26 2.12 -5.39
C SER A 110 -0.08 1.31 -4.89
N GLU A 111 -0.34 0.33 -4.04
CA GLU A 111 0.63 -0.67 -3.60
C GLU A 111 0.33 -1.99 -4.34
N MET A 112 1.14 -2.30 -5.35
CA MET A 112 0.89 -3.43 -6.25
C MET A 112 1.53 -4.74 -5.79
N HIS A 113 2.15 -4.74 -4.61
CA HIS A 113 2.61 -5.95 -3.92
C HIS A 113 2.39 -5.82 -2.41
N ALA A 114 1.12 -5.85 -2.00
CA ALA A 114 0.71 -5.77 -0.60
C ALA A 114 0.50 -7.15 0.00
N HIS A 115 0.70 -7.27 1.32
CA HIS A 115 0.26 -8.42 2.09
C HIS A 115 -0.81 -7.99 3.10
N VAL A 116 -1.99 -8.59 2.99
CA VAL A 116 -3.05 -8.54 4.01
C VAL A 116 -2.96 -9.85 4.77
N PRO A 117 -3.05 -9.88 6.11
CA PRO A 117 -2.92 -11.12 6.88
C PRO A 117 -3.82 -12.24 6.33
N PRO A 118 -3.27 -13.43 5.97
CA PRO A 118 -4.04 -14.54 5.42
C PRO A 118 -4.62 -15.40 6.55
N ILE A 119 -5.49 -14.82 7.37
CA ILE A 119 -6.09 -15.43 8.58
C ILE A 119 -7.60 -15.28 8.56
N ASP A 120 -8.30 -15.95 9.49
CA ASP A 120 -9.77 -15.87 9.57
C ASP A 120 -10.29 -14.61 10.25
N ASP A 121 -9.50 -14.02 11.17
CA ASP A 121 -9.87 -12.79 11.87
C ASP A 121 -9.71 -11.56 10.96
N ILE A 122 -10.81 -10.83 10.79
CA ILE A 122 -10.84 -9.64 9.93
C ILE A 122 -10.27 -8.37 10.59
N GLU A 123 -10.19 -8.32 11.90
CA GLU A 123 -9.76 -7.11 12.61
C GLU A 123 -8.27 -6.74 12.35
N PRO A 124 -7.31 -7.69 12.40
CA PRO A 124 -5.93 -7.39 12.00
C PRO A 124 -5.83 -6.97 10.54
N MET A 125 -6.67 -7.50 9.65
CA MET A 125 -6.72 -7.08 8.25
C MET A 125 -7.14 -5.61 8.12
N LYS A 126 -8.17 -5.17 8.85
CA LYS A 126 -8.63 -3.77 8.87
C LYS A 126 -7.54 -2.81 9.33
N ASN A 127 -6.74 -3.20 10.32
CA ASN A 127 -5.62 -2.39 10.79
C ASN A 127 -4.55 -2.20 9.69
N VAL A 128 -4.22 -3.27 8.96
CA VAL A 128 -3.29 -3.19 7.81
C VAL A 128 -3.85 -2.32 6.69
N LEU A 129 -5.13 -2.48 6.33
CA LEU A 129 -5.79 -1.64 5.34
C LEU A 129 -5.77 -0.16 5.74
N MET A 130 -6.01 0.12 7.01
CA MET A 130 -6.00 1.49 7.52
C MET A 130 -4.60 2.10 7.51
N LEU A 131 -3.54 1.33 7.83
CA LEU A 131 -2.15 1.81 7.67
C LEU A 131 -1.85 2.21 6.23
N PHE A 132 -2.28 1.41 5.24
CA PHE A 132 -2.15 1.79 3.83
C PHE A 132 -2.93 3.09 3.53
N ALA A 133 -4.21 3.16 3.92
CA ALA A 133 -5.07 4.31 3.64
C ALA A 133 -4.54 5.62 4.23
N LEU A 134 -4.11 5.60 5.50
CA LEU A 134 -3.60 6.79 6.21
C LEU A 134 -2.24 7.27 5.67
N ASN A 135 -1.52 6.40 4.94
CA ASN A 135 -0.29 6.74 4.23
C ASN A 135 -0.52 7.02 2.73
N GLY A 136 -1.76 7.36 2.33
CA GLY A 136 -2.05 7.81 0.97
C GLY A 136 -2.18 6.69 -0.07
N VAL A 137 -2.17 5.42 0.36
CA VAL A 137 -2.41 4.29 -0.54
C VAL A 137 -3.90 4.08 -0.70
N THR A 138 -4.41 4.33 -1.90
CA THR A 138 -5.84 4.25 -2.22
C THR A 138 -6.24 2.98 -2.95
N THR A 139 -5.26 2.21 -3.45
CA THR A 139 -5.46 0.90 -4.09
C THR A 139 -4.37 -0.06 -3.63
N ILE A 140 -4.73 -1.29 -3.31
CA ILE A 140 -3.77 -2.35 -3.00
C ILE A 140 -4.04 -3.61 -3.82
N ARG A 141 -2.98 -4.33 -4.17
CA ARG A 141 -3.02 -5.67 -4.75
C ARG A 141 -2.42 -6.67 -3.77
N GLY A 142 -3.27 -7.49 -3.14
CA GLY A 142 -2.89 -8.48 -2.15
C GLY A 142 -2.28 -9.73 -2.81
N MET A 143 -0.97 -9.94 -2.55
CA MET A 143 -0.17 -10.97 -3.23
C MET A 143 -0.08 -12.30 -2.46
N LEU A 144 -0.78 -12.45 -1.35
CA LEU A 144 -0.96 -13.71 -0.63
C LEU A 144 -2.40 -13.82 -0.16
N GLY A 145 -3.24 -14.49 -0.95
CA GLY A 145 -4.68 -14.52 -0.75
C GLY A 145 -5.15 -15.54 0.29
N HIS A 146 -6.32 -15.24 0.83
CA HIS A 146 -7.07 -16.08 1.76
C HIS A 146 -8.57 -16.01 1.43
N PRO A 147 -9.41 -17.04 1.74
CA PRO A 147 -10.86 -16.99 1.49
C PRO A 147 -11.55 -15.76 2.08
N ARG A 148 -11.14 -15.32 3.29
CA ARG A 148 -11.65 -14.10 3.94
C ARG A 148 -11.37 -12.82 3.16
N HIS A 149 -10.36 -12.80 2.29
CA HIS A 149 -10.07 -11.60 1.47
C HIS A 149 -11.17 -11.28 0.47
N LEU A 150 -11.94 -12.27 0.02
CA LEU A 150 -13.11 -12.03 -0.86
C LEU A 150 -14.23 -11.30 -0.10
N GLU A 151 -14.51 -11.70 1.15
CA GLU A 151 -15.44 -11.00 2.03
C GLU A 151 -14.95 -9.57 2.33
N LEU A 152 -13.66 -9.43 2.71
CA LEU A 152 -13.03 -8.15 2.99
C LEU A 152 -13.17 -7.19 1.79
N ARG A 153 -12.85 -7.66 0.58
CA ARG A 153 -13.02 -6.89 -0.67
C ARG A 153 -14.47 -6.44 -0.87
N SER A 154 -15.44 -7.32 -0.62
CA SER A 154 -16.86 -6.99 -0.73
C SER A 154 -17.28 -5.91 0.25
N LYS A 155 -16.82 -6.00 1.51
CA LYS A 155 -17.11 -5.01 2.57
C LYS A 155 -16.45 -3.64 2.30
N ILE A 156 -15.25 -3.62 1.72
CA ILE A 156 -14.61 -2.38 1.26
C ILE A 156 -15.42 -1.76 0.12
N LYS A 157 -15.80 -2.56 -0.87
CA LYS A 157 -16.57 -2.11 -2.03
C LYS A 157 -17.94 -1.54 -1.65
N SER A 158 -18.61 -2.12 -0.65
CA SER A 158 -19.89 -1.61 -0.14
C SER A 158 -19.74 -0.35 0.74
N GLY A 159 -18.51 -0.02 1.18
CA GLY A 159 -18.24 1.05 2.12
C GLY A 159 -18.52 0.69 3.59
N GLU A 160 -18.74 -0.57 3.91
CA GLU A 160 -18.86 -1.08 5.29
C GLU A 160 -17.51 -0.98 6.03
N ILE A 161 -16.41 -1.25 5.31
CA ILE A 161 -15.05 -1.09 5.80
C ILE A 161 -14.37 0.04 5.03
N LEU A 162 -13.80 1.00 5.75
CA LEU A 162 -12.92 2.02 5.18
C LEU A 162 -11.54 1.41 4.89
N GLY A 163 -11.07 1.57 3.67
CA GLY A 163 -9.76 1.08 3.25
C GLY A 163 -9.52 1.32 1.76
N PRO A 164 -8.32 1.00 1.25
CA PRO A 164 -8.00 1.07 -0.17
C PRO A 164 -8.88 0.15 -1.01
N HIS A 165 -9.06 0.47 -2.29
CA HIS A 165 -9.59 -0.49 -3.26
C HIS A 165 -8.73 -1.74 -3.23
N PHE A 166 -9.35 -2.91 -3.13
CA PHE A 166 -8.64 -4.16 -2.86
C PHE A 166 -8.80 -5.16 -3.99
N TYR A 167 -7.69 -5.49 -4.66
CA TYR A 167 -7.54 -6.62 -5.56
C TYR A 167 -6.83 -7.75 -4.83
N THR A 168 -7.27 -9.01 -4.97
CA THR A 168 -6.68 -10.13 -4.22
C THR A 168 -6.47 -11.36 -5.07
N SER A 169 -5.31 -12.00 -4.91
CA SER A 169 -5.11 -13.38 -5.36
C SER A 169 -5.83 -14.37 -4.46
N GLY A 170 -5.93 -15.60 -4.91
CA GLY A 170 -6.20 -16.75 -4.03
C GLY A 170 -4.94 -17.22 -3.28
N PRO A 171 -5.04 -18.30 -2.49
CA PRO A 171 -3.89 -18.99 -1.91
C PRO A 171 -2.87 -19.36 -2.98
N SER A 172 -1.57 -19.17 -2.67
CA SER A 172 -0.50 -19.25 -3.67
C SER A 172 -0.26 -20.62 -4.26
N PHE A 173 0.27 -20.61 -5.49
CA PHE A 173 0.78 -21.78 -6.20
C PHE A 173 2.27 -21.91 -5.94
N ASN A 174 2.72 -22.94 -5.24
CA ASN A 174 4.12 -23.20 -4.90
C ASN A 174 4.41 -24.70 -4.86
N GLY A 175 5.65 -25.08 -4.61
CA GLY A 175 6.05 -26.48 -4.59
C GLY A 175 5.40 -27.35 -3.49
N SER A 176 4.79 -26.73 -2.47
CA SER A 176 4.04 -27.47 -1.43
C SER A 176 2.56 -27.60 -1.74
N THR A 177 1.98 -26.64 -2.47
CA THR A 177 0.54 -26.58 -2.77
C THR A 177 0.17 -27.16 -4.14
N VAL A 178 1.15 -27.44 -5.01
CA VAL A 178 0.95 -28.03 -6.34
C VAL A 178 1.96 -29.14 -6.52
N LYS A 179 1.56 -30.38 -6.26
CA LYS A 179 2.41 -31.56 -6.38
C LYS A 179 2.37 -32.16 -7.77
N THR A 180 1.23 -32.04 -8.46
CA THR A 180 1.03 -32.58 -9.82
C THR A 180 0.44 -31.49 -10.74
N LYS A 181 0.54 -31.71 -12.05
CA LYS A 181 -0.05 -30.83 -13.05
C LYS A 181 -1.58 -30.76 -12.97
N GLU A 182 -2.20 -31.88 -12.59
CA GLU A 182 -3.66 -32.00 -12.41
C GLU A 182 -4.14 -31.16 -11.23
N GLU A 183 -3.43 -31.22 -10.08
CA GLU A 183 -3.70 -30.34 -8.93
C GLU A 183 -3.53 -28.87 -9.30
N GLY A 184 -2.49 -28.53 -10.04
CA GLY A 184 -2.25 -27.17 -10.52
C GLY A 184 -3.40 -26.65 -11.37
N ALA A 185 -3.85 -27.43 -12.34
CA ALA A 185 -4.98 -27.09 -13.20
C ALA A 185 -6.29 -26.96 -12.41
N ALA A 186 -6.59 -27.90 -11.52
CA ALA A 186 -7.80 -27.88 -10.70
C ALA A 186 -7.88 -26.63 -9.81
N ARG A 187 -6.77 -26.25 -9.15
CA ARG A 187 -6.69 -25.04 -8.32
C ARG A 187 -6.87 -23.74 -9.10
N VAL A 188 -6.44 -23.68 -10.36
CA VAL A 188 -6.71 -22.52 -11.24
C VAL A 188 -8.21 -22.35 -11.44
N ILE A 189 -8.91 -23.45 -11.82
CA ILE A 189 -10.36 -23.46 -12.06
C ILE A 189 -11.12 -23.09 -10.77
N GLU A 190 -10.71 -23.65 -9.63
CA GLU A 190 -11.29 -23.35 -8.31
C GLU A 190 -11.16 -21.86 -7.97
N GLN A 191 -9.95 -21.28 -8.08
CA GLN A 191 -9.73 -19.89 -7.76
C GLN A 191 -10.44 -18.93 -8.72
N LYS A 192 -10.52 -19.28 -10.02
CA LYS A 192 -11.32 -18.53 -10.98
C LYS A 192 -12.80 -18.53 -10.59
N LYS A 193 -13.36 -19.71 -10.27
CA LYS A 193 -14.74 -19.86 -9.83
C LYS A 193 -15.04 -19.12 -8.53
N ALA A 194 -14.11 -19.09 -7.60
CA ALA A 194 -14.23 -18.35 -6.35
C ALA A 194 -14.22 -16.82 -6.54
N GLY A 195 -13.77 -16.33 -7.70
CA GLY A 195 -13.80 -14.91 -8.06
C GLY A 195 -12.57 -14.12 -7.60
N TYR A 196 -11.44 -14.77 -7.43
CA TYR A 196 -10.17 -14.06 -7.24
C TYR A 196 -9.77 -13.29 -8.49
N ASP A 197 -9.06 -12.17 -8.31
CA ASP A 197 -8.71 -11.27 -9.41
C ASP A 197 -7.54 -11.80 -10.25
N PHE A 198 -6.66 -12.57 -9.64
CA PHE A 198 -5.47 -13.17 -10.27
C PHE A 198 -4.92 -14.34 -9.45
N LEU A 199 -3.94 -15.07 -10.03
CA LEU A 199 -3.24 -16.16 -9.35
C LEU A 199 -1.87 -15.68 -8.88
N LYS A 200 -1.47 -16.03 -7.66
CA LYS A 200 -0.11 -15.78 -7.13
C LYS A 200 0.78 -17.01 -7.31
N ILE A 201 1.86 -16.84 -8.05
CA ILE A 201 2.93 -17.83 -8.18
C ILE A 201 4.00 -17.54 -7.11
N HIS A 202 4.45 -18.60 -6.40
CA HIS A 202 5.56 -18.61 -5.47
C HIS A 202 6.64 -19.60 -5.90
N PRO A 203 7.86 -19.58 -5.30
CA PRO A 203 8.93 -20.54 -5.61
C PRO A 203 8.58 -22.00 -5.42
N GLY A 204 9.36 -22.89 -5.99
CA GLY A 204 9.30 -24.34 -5.80
C GLY A 204 8.40 -25.09 -6.77
N LEU A 205 7.72 -24.43 -7.72
CA LEU A 205 7.04 -25.14 -8.80
C LEU A 205 8.05 -25.77 -9.76
N THR A 206 7.80 -27.02 -10.14
CA THR A 206 8.49 -27.64 -11.28
C THR A 206 8.05 -26.99 -12.59
N LEU A 207 8.87 -27.10 -13.63
CA LEU A 207 8.51 -26.58 -14.96
C LEU A 207 7.23 -27.22 -15.51
N GLU A 208 7.02 -28.52 -15.26
CA GLU A 208 5.81 -29.24 -15.70
C GLU A 208 4.56 -28.71 -15.03
N ASN A 209 4.57 -28.57 -13.70
CA ASN A 209 3.45 -28.06 -12.91
C ASN A 209 3.15 -26.61 -13.27
N PHE A 210 4.19 -25.76 -13.37
CA PHE A 210 4.04 -24.38 -13.83
C PHE A 210 3.39 -24.28 -15.21
N ASN A 211 3.81 -25.12 -16.16
CA ASN A 211 3.25 -25.14 -17.51
C ASN A 211 1.77 -25.52 -17.51
N ALA A 212 1.35 -26.43 -16.65
CA ALA A 212 -0.07 -26.79 -16.49
C ALA A 212 -0.88 -25.62 -15.92
N VAL A 213 -0.38 -25.00 -14.84
CA VAL A 213 -1.01 -23.79 -14.25
C VAL A 213 -1.15 -22.68 -15.28
N ALA A 214 -0.08 -22.33 -16.01
CA ALA A 214 -0.09 -21.24 -16.99
C ALA A 214 -1.04 -21.51 -18.17
N ARG A 215 -1.09 -22.75 -18.69
CA ARG A 215 -2.03 -23.15 -19.76
C ARG A 215 -3.49 -23.04 -19.29
N THR A 216 -3.78 -23.54 -18.08
CA THR A 216 -5.13 -23.50 -17.52
C THR A 216 -5.54 -22.06 -17.18
N ALA A 217 -4.63 -21.24 -16.62
CA ALA A 217 -4.87 -19.84 -16.35
C ALA A 217 -5.26 -19.06 -17.63
N LYS A 218 -4.58 -19.35 -18.75
CA LYS A 218 -4.92 -18.77 -20.05
C LYS A 218 -6.28 -19.25 -20.56
N ALA A 219 -6.60 -20.54 -20.43
CA ALA A 219 -7.90 -21.10 -20.85
C ALA A 219 -9.06 -20.51 -20.03
N GLU A 220 -8.87 -20.32 -18.72
CA GLU A 220 -9.85 -19.76 -17.80
C GLU A 220 -9.90 -18.22 -17.81
N ASN A 221 -9.05 -17.57 -18.60
CA ASN A 221 -8.90 -16.11 -18.65
C ASN A 221 -8.74 -15.49 -17.23
N ILE A 222 -7.78 -16.01 -16.48
CA ILE A 222 -7.35 -15.45 -15.19
C ILE A 222 -5.87 -15.12 -15.25
N PRO A 223 -5.45 -13.86 -15.01
CA PRO A 223 -4.03 -13.50 -15.00
C PRO A 223 -3.29 -14.16 -13.84
N PHE A 224 -1.98 -14.32 -13.99
CA PHE A 224 -1.10 -14.80 -12.93
C PHE A 224 0.13 -13.89 -12.81
N ALA A 225 0.67 -13.79 -11.60
CA ALA A 225 1.70 -12.84 -11.22
C ALA A 225 2.55 -13.37 -10.06
N GLY A 226 3.65 -12.71 -9.76
CA GLY A 226 4.46 -12.97 -8.58
C GLY A 226 5.87 -13.43 -8.90
N HIS A 227 6.34 -14.43 -8.16
CA HIS A 227 7.69 -14.97 -8.30
C HIS A 227 7.88 -15.78 -9.59
N VAL A 228 9.12 -15.81 -10.08
CA VAL A 228 9.55 -16.74 -11.13
C VAL A 228 10.27 -17.92 -10.45
N PRO A 229 9.67 -19.12 -10.40
CA PRO A 229 10.34 -20.28 -9.83
C PRO A 229 11.67 -20.56 -10.57
N TYR A 230 12.71 -20.91 -9.83
CA TYR A 230 14.06 -21.14 -10.39
C TYR A 230 14.05 -22.16 -11.53
N ALA A 231 13.32 -23.27 -11.36
CA ALA A 231 13.17 -24.30 -12.39
C ALA A 231 12.44 -23.84 -13.66
N VAL A 232 11.74 -22.69 -13.61
CA VAL A 232 11.03 -22.10 -14.75
C VAL A 232 11.91 -21.10 -15.49
N GLY A 233 12.57 -20.22 -14.74
CA GLY A 233 13.39 -19.15 -15.28
C GLY A 233 12.59 -18.03 -15.98
N VAL A 234 13.21 -16.86 -16.09
CA VAL A 234 12.51 -15.64 -16.57
C VAL A 234 12.04 -15.74 -18.02
N TRP A 235 12.80 -16.40 -18.90
CA TRP A 235 12.43 -16.52 -20.31
C TRP A 235 11.15 -17.34 -20.49
N ARG A 236 11.02 -18.44 -19.76
CA ARG A 236 9.79 -19.23 -19.78
C ARG A 236 8.61 -18.48 -19.14
N ALA A 237 8.86 -17.69 -18.07
CA ALA A 237 7.85 -16.84 -17.47
C ALA A 237 7.34 -15.77 -18.46
N ILE A 238 8.25 -15.14 -19.21
CA ILE A 238 7.93 -14.17 -20.28
C ILE A 238 7.07 -14.84 -21.37
N ASP A 239 7.44 -16.01 -21.84
CA ASP A 239 6.68 -16.75 -22.86
C ASP A 239 5.32 -17.23 -22.38
N ALA A 240 5.20 -17.55 -21.09
CA ALA A 240 3.95 -17.96 -20.48
C ALA A 240 2.95 -16.82 -20.34
N GLY A 241 3.41 -15.56 -20.35
CA GLY A 241 2.55 -14.37 -20.30
C GLY A 241 2.16 -13.98 -18.88
N TYR A 242 3.12 -13.86 -17.97
CA TYR A 242 2.88 -13.23 -16.67
C TYR A 242 2.24 -11.85 -16.84
N ALA A 243 1.29 -11.51 -15.97
CA ALA A 243 0.78 -10.15 -15.89
C ALA A 243 1.82 -9.22 -15.25
N THR A 244 2.43 -9.64 -14.14
CA THR A 244 3.60 -8.99 -13.54
C THR A 244 4.63 -10.01 -13.08
N ILE A 245 5.92 -9.68 -13.24
CA ILE A 245 7.02 -10.34 -12.54
C ILE A 245 7.43 -9.45 -11.39
N ASP A 246 7.42 -9.98 -10.19
CA ASP A 246 7.67 -9.24 -8.97
C ASP A 246 9.09 -9.53 -8.45
N HIS A 247 9.66 -8.65 -7.61
CA HIS A 247 10.99 -8.77 -6.98
C HIS A 247 12.19 -8.78 -7.94
N LEU A 248 11.99 -8.55 -9.23
CA LEU A 248 12.97 -8.82 -10.30
C LEU A 248 13.42 -10.28 -10.32
N ASP A 249 12.56 -11.23 -9.92
CA ASP A 249 12.86 -12.66 -9.90
C ASP A 249 13.24 -13.17 -11.29
N GLY A 250 14.33 -13.91 -11.35
CA GLY A 250 14.87 -14.44 -12.59
C GLY A 250 15.63 -13.42 -13.45
N PHE A 251 15.54 -12.12 -13.16
CA PHE A 251 16.19 -11.09 -13.97
C PHE A 251 17.70 -11.17 -13.82
N VAL A 252 18.21 -11.04 -12.58
CA VAL A 252 19.63 -11.11 -12.29
C VAL A 252 20.19 -12.49 -12.66
N GLU A 253 19.47 -13.55 -12.33
CA GLU A 253 19.83 -14.93 -12.69
C GLU A 253 20.05 -15.07 -14.20
N SER A 254 19.16 -14.52 -15.04
CA SER A 254 19.26 -14.63 -16.50
C SER A 254 20.47 -13.93 -17.10
N LEU A 255 21.06 -13.00 -16.35
CA LEU A 255 22.28 -12.30 -16.75
C LEU A 255 23.55 -13.07 -16.35
N VAL A 256 23.47 -14.08 -15.47
CA VAL A 256 24.64 -14.83 -14.98
C VAL A 256 25.05 -15.88 -15.99
N PRO A 257 26.27 -15.81 -16.57
CA PRO A 257 26.75 -16.84 -17.45
C PRO A 257 26.89 -18.19 -16.73
N GLY A 258 26.44 -19.29 -17.37
CA GLY A 258 26.54 -20.64 -16.83
C GLY A 258 25.59 -20.90 -15.63
N LEU A 259 24.47 -20.20 -15.55
CA LEU A 259 23.46 -20.36 -14.49
C LEU A 259 23.04 -21.84 -14.30
N ASP A 260 22.87 -22.58 -15.39
CA ASP A 260 22.42 -23.98 -15.36
C ASP A 260 23.36 -24.91 -14.56
N SER A 261 24.61 -24.50 -14.33
CA SER A 261 25.58 -25.22 -13.51
C SER A 261 25.54 -24.85 -12.02
N ILE A 262 24.70 -23.89 -11.64
CA ILE A 262 24.61 -23.36 -10.26
C ILE A 262 23.33 -23.90 -9.61
N PRO A 263 23.42 -24.71 -8.53
CA PRO A 263 22.22 -25.15 -7.82
C PRO A 263 21.47 -23.98 -7.20
N GLU A 264 20.11 -24.03 -7.18
CA GLU A 264 19.23 -23.00 -6.63
C GLU A 264 19.63 -22.56 -5.20
N ASN A 265 19.95 -23.53 -4.33
CA ASN A 265 20.35 -23.27 -2.94
C ASN A 265 21.68 -22.49 -2.79
N ARG A 266 22.41 -22.24 -3.87
CA ARG A 266 23.64 -21.44 -3.89
C ARG A 266 23.46 -20.05 -4.49
N THR A 267 22.28 -19.74 -5.02
CA THR A 267 22.03 -18.43 -5.65
C THR A 267 21.78 -17.33 -4.61
N GLY A 268 21.25 -17.69 -3.45
CA GLY A 268 20.74 -16.75 -2.45
C GLY A 268 19.40 -16.12 -2.85
N LEU A 269 18.80 -15.38 -1.94
CA LEU A 269 17.55 -14.69 -2.18
C LEU A 269 17.70 -13.71 -3.37
N PHE A 270 16.86 -13.84 -4.40
CA PHE A 270 16.89 -13.00 -5.62
C PHE A 270 18.26 -12.98 -6.34
N ALA A 271 19.03 -14.06 -6.29
CA ALA A 271 20.40 -14.16 -6.82
C ALA A 271 21.45 -13.34 -6.05
N THR A 272 21.22 -12.99 -4.79
CA THR A 272 22.12 -12.17 -3.96
C THR A 272 23.57 -12.65 -3.95
N PHE A 273 23.81 -13.97 -3.94
CA PHE A 273 25.16 -14.53 -3.83
C PHE A 273 25.88 -14.71 -5.17
N ILE A 274 25.17 -14.61 -6.29
CA ILE A 274 25.72 -14.80 -7.62
C ILE A 274 25.61 -13.57 -8.52
N GLY A 275 24.80 -12.59 -8.13
CA GLY A 275 24.46 -11.43 -8.94
C GLY A 275 25.65 -10.58 -9.39
N TYR A 276 26.74 -10.55 -8.61
CA TYR A 276 28.00 -9.88 -8.99
C TYR A 276 28.63 -10.46 -10.28
N ARG A 277 28.20 -11.65 -10.72
CA ARG A 277 28.66 -12.31 -11.96
C ARG A 277 27.80 -11.95 -13.18
N ALA A 278 26.78 -11.14 -13.03
CA ALA A 278 25.84 -10.81 -14.10
C ALA A 278 26.55 -10.08 -15.27
N ASP A 279 26.29 -10.55 -16.48
CA ASP A 279 26.67 -9.88 -17.72
C ASP A 279 25.62 -8.83 -18.09
N THR A 280 25.88 -7.58 -17.72
CA THR A 280 24.97 -6.46 -17.94
C THR A 280 24.70 -6.13 -19.41
N SER A 281 25.53 -6.64 -20.35
CA SER A 281 25.27 -6.49 -21.80
C SER A 281 23.98 -7.16 -22.25
N ARG A 282 23.51 -8.16 -21.49
CA ARG A 282 22.24 -8.90 -21.74
C ARG A 282 20.99 -8.17 -21.30
N ILE A 283 21.10 -7.09 -20.51
CA ILE A 283 19.94 -6.32 -20.01
C ILE A 283 19.02 -5.91 -21.18
N LYS A 284 19.58 -5.38 -22.25
CA LYS A 284 18.78 -4.93 -23.41
C LYS A 284 17.90 -6.04 -23.99
N THR A 285 18.40 -7.27 -24.05
CA THR A 285 17.64 -8.42 -24.56
C THR A 285 16.48 -8.77 -23.63
N LEU A 286 16.70 -8.77 -22.31
CA LEU A 286 15.69 -9.03 -21.31
C LEU A 286 14.56 -7.98 -21.39
N ILE A 287 14.93 -6.69 -21.41
CA ILE A 287 13.98 -5.57 -21.51
C ILE A 287 13.12 -5.67 -22.77
N THR A 288 13.75 -6.04 -23.89
CA THR A 288 13.04 -6.24 -25.16
C THR A 288 12.03 -7.39 -25.07
N GLY A 289 12.38 -8.49 -24.41
CA GLY A 289 11.47 -9.62 -24.18
C GLY A 289 10.25 -9.23 -23.35
N LEU A 290 10.47 -8.54 -22.21
CA LEU A 290 9.40 -8.05 -21.33
C LEU A 290 8.45 -7.08 -22.05
N ARG A 291 9.01 -6.08 -22.74
CA ARG A 291 8.22 -5.09 -23.47
C ARG A 291 7.37 -5.72 -24.57
N ASN A 292 7.94 -6.62 -25.39
CA ASN A 292 7.23 -7.26 -26.49
C ASN A 292 6.05 -8.11 -26.03
N ARG A 293 6.09 -8.64 -24.81
CA ARG A 293 5.02 -9.42 -24.18
C ARG A 293 4.13 -8.56 -23.25
N ARG A 294 4.40 -7.25 -23.13
CA ARG A 294 3.67 -6.32 -22.24
C ARG A 294 3.61 -6.79 -20.80
N ILE A 295 4.71 -7.36 -20.30
CA ILE A 295 4.82 -7.78 -18.91
C ILE A 295 5.18 -6.56 -18.07
N TYR A 296 4.43 -6.33 -17.00
CA TYR A 296 4.77 -5.32 -16.01
C TYR A 296 5.72 -5.88 -14.95
N VAL A 297 6.39 -5.00 -14.24
CA VAL A 297 7.37 -5.37 -13.21
C VAL A 297 7.08 -4.62 -11.93
N VAL A 298 7.09 -5.35 -10.79
CA VAL A 298 7.02 -4.76 -9.45
C VAL A 298 8.37 -5.00 -8.77
N PRO A 299 9.28 -4.01 -8.72
CA PRO A 299 10.66 -4.25 -8.30
C PRO A 299 10.81 -4.65 -6.84
N THR A 300 9.97 -4.13 -5.95
CA THR A 300 10.10 -4.23 -4.49
C THR A 300 11.53 -3.94 -4.02
N GLN A 301 12.10 -2.85 -4.54
CA GLN A 301 13.48 -2.49 -4.24
C GLN A 301 13.68 -2.17 -2.76
N ALA A 302 12.62 -1.64 -2.09
CA ALA A 302 12.62 -1.42 -0.65
C ALA A 302 12.95 -2.71 0.13
N LEU A 303 12.44 -3.86 -0.30
CA LEU A 303 12.75 -5.15 0.32
C LEU A 303 14.24 -5.47 0.18
N ALA A 304 14.83 -5.29 -1.02
CA ALA A 304 16.25 -5.56 -1.26
C ALA A 304 17.14 -4.60 -0.46
N GLU A 305 16.83 -3.31 -0.44
CA GLU A 305 17.63 -2.30 0.26
C GLU A 305 17.55 -2.42 1.79
N ARG A 306 16.40 -2.82 2.33
CA ARG A 306 16.22 -2.91 3.79
C ARG A 306 16.62 -4.28 4.34
N TRP A 307 16.32 -5.37 3.64
CA TRP A 307 16.67 -6.72 4.09
C TRP A 307 18.07 -7.15 3.68
N ILE A 308 18.46 -6.92 2.41
CA ILE A 308 19.67 -7.53 1.82
C ILE A 308 20.88 -6.60 1.94
N ALA A 309 20.72 -5.29 1.78
CA ALA A 309 21.83 -4.35 1.72
C ALA A 309 22.73 -4.39 2.98
N PRO A 310 24.06 -4.40 2.81
CA PRO A 310 25.00 -4.44 3.94
C PRO A 310 25.02 -3.14 4.74
N GLY A 311 24.73 -1.99 4.10
CA GLY A 311 24.76 -0.67 4.74
C GLY A 311 23.57 -0.35 5.65
N ALA A 312 22.51 -1.15 5.64
CA ALA A 312 21.34 -0.97 6.48
C ALA A 312 21.43 -1.92 7.69
N ASP A 313 21.87 -1.39 8.85
CA ASP A 313 21.95 -2.17 10.08
C ASP A 313 20.58 -2.61 10.60
N ALA A 314 20.48 -3.85 11.11
CA ALA A 314 19.20 -4.44 11.52
C ALA A 314 18.60 -3.74 12.75
N ASP A 315 19.44 -3.36 13.73
CA ASP A 315 18.97 -2.72 14.95
C ASP A 315 18.59 -1.24 14.68
N MET A 316 19.32 -0.57 13.76
CA MET A 316 18.94 0.74 13.25
C MET A 316 17.58 0.72 12.53
N LEU A 317 17.37 -0.26 11.65
CA LEU A 317 16.08 -0.43 10.96
C LEU A 317 14.93 -0.72 11.94
N ALA A 318 15.19 -1.54 12.98
CA ALA A 318 14.20 -1.85 14.03
C ALA A 318 13.84 -0.65 14.90
N SER A 319 14.68 0.38 14.95
CA SER A 319 14.44 1.64 15.67
C SER A 319 13.75 2.72 14.84
N ALA A 320 13.47 2.46 13.55
CA ALA A 320 12.79 3.41 12.68
C ALA A 320 11.38 3.76 13.21
N PRO A 321 10.92 5.02 13.08
CA PRO A 321 9.68 5.48 13.70
C PRO A 321 8.44 4.65 13.34
N GLU A 322 8.37 4.14 12.12
CA GLU A 322 7.25 3.33 11.64
C GLU A 322 7.16 1.94 12.27
N MET A 323 8.22 1.44 12.93
CA MET A 323 8.21 0.13 13.57
C MET A 323 7.24 0.05 14.76
N VAL A 324 6.77 1.18 15.29
CA VAL A 324 5.75 1.22 16.36
C VAL A 324 4.40 0.62 15.92
N TYR A 325 4.16 0.47 14.62
CA TYR A 325 2.94 -0.13 14.08
C TYR A 325 3.02 -1.64 13.90
N MET A 326 4.18 -2.24 14.18
CA MET A 326 4.39 -3.68 14.10
C MET A 326 4.53 -4.28 15.50
N ASP A 327 4.09 -5.53 15.65
CA ASP A 327 4.25 -6.26 16.89
C ASP A 327 5.74 -6.47 17.19
N GLU A 328 6.11 -6.45 18.46
CA GLU A 328 7.49 -6.62 18.89
C GLU A 328 8.10 -7.93 18.37
N GLN A 329 7.34 -9.02 18.42
CA GLN A 329 7.77 -10.31 17.90
C GLN A 329 8.10 -10.23 16.40
N THR A 330 7.26 -9.58 15.60
CA THR A 330 7.47 -9.39 14.17
C THR A 330 8.78 -8.63 13.90
N VAL A 331 9.03 -7.54 14.62
CA VAL A 331 10.27 -6.76 14.44
C VAL A 331 11.51 -7.55 14.87
N ASN A 332 11.43 -8.31 15.98
CA ASN A 332 12.50 -9.19 16.42
C ASN A 332 12.80 -10.29 15.38
N ASP A 333 11.78 -10.86 14.77
CA ASP A 333 11.94 -11.86 13.70
C ASP A 333 12.58 -11.24 12.44
N TRP A 334 12.27 -9.99 12.11
CA TRP A 334 12.92 -9.26 11.02
C TRP A 334 14.40 -8.99 11.31
N VAL A 335 14.74 -8.56 12.53
CA VAL A 335 16.12 -8.41 12.98
C VAL A 335 16.89 -9.72 12.86
N LYS A 336 16.30 -10.82 13.34
CA LYS A 336 16.89 -12.16 13.25
C LYS A 336 17.09 -12.60 11.79
N SER A 337 16.09 -12.36 10.94
CA SER A 337 16.15 -12.71 9.53
C SER A 337 17.29 -11.99 8.81
N LYS A 338 17.42 -10.66 9.01
CA LYS A 338 18.52 -9.88 8.42
C LYS A 338 19.88 -10.31 8.97
N LYS A 339 20.03 -10.45 10.29
CA LYS A 339 21.28 -10.90 10.91
C LYS A 339 21.68 -12.31 10.42
N SER A 340 20.71 -13.22 10.24
CA SER A 340 20.95 -14.55 9.66
C SER A 340 21.43 -14.48 8.21
N LEU A 341 20.86 -13.60 7.39
CA LEU A 341 21.30 -13.41 6.00
C LEU A 341 22.73 -12.88 5.94
N VAL A 342 23.03 -11.84 6.70
CA VAL A 342 24.36 -11.19 6.71
C VAL A 342 25.46 -12.08 7.27
N SER A 343 25.13 -12.97 8.22
CA SER A 343 26.07 -13.94 8.78
C SER A 343 26.24 -15.21 7.93
N ASN A 344 25.52 -15.33 6.80
CA ASN A 344 25.70 -16.48 5.91
C ASN A 344 27.12 -16.50 5.31
N PRO A 345 27.85 -17.64 5.31
CA PRO A 345 29.20 -17.73 4.76
C PRO A 345 29.33 -17.30 3.28
N SER A 346 28.25 -17.37 2.51
CA SER A 346 28.20 -16.92 1.11
C SER A 346 27.94 -15.41 0.97
N TYR A 347 27.60 -14.71 2.05
CA TYR A 347 27.34 -13.28 2.03
C TYR A 347 28.67 -12.51 2.01
N ASN A 348 28.85 -11.71 0.97
CA ASN A 348 30.01 -10.82 0.84
C ASN A 348 29.48 -9.39 0.56
N PRO A 349 29.76 -8.41 1.42
CA PRO A 349 29.22 -7.06 1.31
C PRO A 349 29.48 -6.38 -0.04
N ASP A 350 30.70 -6.53 -0.61
CA ASP A 350 31.05 -5.90 -1.88
C ASP A 350 30.28 -6.52 -3.05
N ARG A 351 30.14 -7.85 -3.06
CA ARG A 351 29.35 -8.57 -4.07
C ARG A 351 27.87 -8.25 -3.98
N VAL A 352 27.36 -8.07 -2.77
CA VAL A 352 25.96 -7.67 -2.54
C VAL A 352 25.74 -6.22 -3.01
N ASN A 353 26.69 -5.31 -2.78
CA ASN A 353 26.60 -3.96 -3.31
C ASN A 353 26.58 -3.94 -4.85
N GLU A 354 27.38 -4.77 -5.51
CA GLU A 354 27.33 -4.91 -6.98
C GLU A 354 26.00 -5.51 -7.44
N PHE A 355 25.47 -6.52 -6.76
CA PHE A 355 24.13 -7.06 -7.02
C PHE A 355 23.04 -5.95 -6.91
N LEU A 356 23.05 -5.13 -5.87
CA LEU A 356 22.09 -4.03 -5.71
C LEU A 356 22.22 -2.96 -6.80
N LYS A 357 23.44 -2.67 -7.23
CA LYS A 357 23.70 -1.78 -8.36
C LYS A 357 23.10 -2.34 -9.66
N ILE A 358 23.24 -3.64 -9.92
CA ILE A 358 22.65 -4.31 -11.08
C ILE A 358 21.12 -4.26 -11.02
N ARG A 359 20.50 -4.44 -9.84
CA ARG A 359 19.05 -4.28 -9.68
C ARG A 359 18.59 -2.87 -10.04
N ARG A 360 19.31 -1.82 -9.56
CA ARG A 360 19.00 -0.43 -9.91
C ARG A 360 19.15 -0.18 -11.41
N GLN A 361 20.17 -0.74 -12.06
CA GLN A 361 20.32 -0.68 -13.53
C GLN A 361 19.16 -1.36 -14.27
N LEU A 362 18.67 -2.50 -13.77
CA LEU A 362 17.50 -3.19 -14.33
C LEU A 362 16.23 -2.36 -14.20
N ILE A 363 16.00 -1.70 -13.04
CA ILE A 363 14.86 -0.79 -12.83
C ILE A 363 14.92 0.39 -13.82
N ALA A 364 16.06 1.07 -13.90
CA ALA A 364 16.27 2.15 -14.87
C ALA A 364 16.05 1.68 -16.32
N ALA A 365 16.59 0.50 -16.66
CA ALA A 365 16.45 -0.08 -18.00
C ALA A 365 14.99 -0.47 -18.33
N CYS A 366 14.22 -0.95 -17.36
CA CYS A 366 12.77 -1.18 -17.53
C CYS A 366 12.05 0.14 -17.86
N ASN A 367 12.27 1.19 -17.07
CA ASN A 367 11.66 2.50 -17.29
C ASN A 367 12.01 3.07 -18.67
N HIS A 368 13.29 3.20 -18.99
CA HIS A 368 13.75 3.76 -20.26
C HIS A 368 13.43 2.86 -21.47
N GLY A 369 13.34 1.55 -21.26
CA GLY A 369 13.00 0.57 -22.28
C GLY A 369 11.51 0.42 -22.57
N GLY A 370 10.64 1.15 -21.87
CA GLY A 370 9.19 1.11 -22.03
C GLY A 370 8.53 -0.15 -21.46
N VAL A 371 9.17 -0.81 -20.48
CA VAL A 371 8.53 -1.85 -19.65
C VAL A 371 7.74 -1.15 -18.55
N GLY A 372 6.47 -1.50 -18.37
CA GLY A 372 5.64 -0.92 -17.32
C GLY A 372 6.14 -1.28 -15.92
N LEU A 373 6.56 -0.28 -15.15
CA LEU A 373 6.87 -0.44 -13.73
C LEU A 373 5.63 -0.15 -12.88
N LEU A 374 5.41 -0.93 -11.84
CA LEU A 374 4.35 -0.73 -10.86
C LEU A 374 4.97 -0.60 -9.46
N LEU A 375 4.50 0.38 -8.70
CA LEU A 375 4.91 0.62 -7.33
C LEU A 375 4.46 -0.53 -6.43
N GLY A 376 5.38 -1.11 -5.68
CA GLY A 376 5.09 -2.16 -4.71
C GLY A 376 6.27 -2.38 -3.80
N SER A 377 6.02 -2.39 -2.48
CA SER A 377 7.06 -2.43 -1.46
C SER A 377 7.17 -3.77 -0.73
N ASP A 378 6.20 -4.67 -0.96
CA ASP A 378 6.08 -5.95 -0.26
C ASP A 378 5.81 -5.80 1.26
N GLY A 379 5.01 -4.78 1.63
CA GLY A 379 4.64 -4.56 3.03
C GLY A 379 3.37 -5.35 3.45
N PRO A 380 3.35 -5.95 4.69
CA PRO A 380 4.46 -6.09 5.64
C PRO A 380 5.42 -7.23 5.28
N GLN A 381 6.67 -6.91 5.14
CA GLN A 381 7.81 -7.82 5.03
C GLN A 381 9.01 -7.21 5.74
N VAL A 382 10.15 -7.86 5.74
CA VAL A 382 11.32 -7.49 6.56
C VAL A 382 11.60 -5.98 6.53
N PHE A 383 11.27 -5.30 7.62
CA PHE A 383 11.32 -3.85 7.87
C PHE A 383 10.45 -2.98 6.94
N ASN A 384 9.57 -3.54 6.12
CA ASN A 384 8.60 -2.81 5.31
C ASN A 384 7.24 -2.77 5.99
N VAL A 385 6.92 -1.64 6.62
CA VAL A 385 5.65 -1.41 7.31
C VAL A 385 4.58 -0.97 6.32
N PRO A 386 3.35 -1.54 6.35
CA PRO A 386 2.28 -1.19 5.43
C PRO A 386 2.05 0.33 5.32
N GLY A 387 1.98 0.83 4.11
CA GLY A 387 1.80 2.26 3.83
C GLY A 387 3.11 3.06 3.88
N PHE A 388 3.91 2.93 4.93
CA PHE A 388 5.19 3.63 5.06
C PHE A 388 6.22 3.16 4.03
N SER A 389 6.28 1.87 3.77
CA SER A 389 7.23 1.26 2.83
C SER A 389 7.02 1.69 1.37
N VAL A 390 5.81 2.13 1.00
CA VAL A 390 5.53 2.69 -0.34
C VAL A 390 6.38 3.94 -0.62
N HIS A 391 6.54 4.80 0.38
CA HIS A 391 7.38 6.00 0.27
C HIS A 391 8.87 5.67 0.23
N HIS A 392 9.30 4.59 0.91
CA HIS A 392 10.66 4.08 0.75
C HIS A 392 10.89 3.54 -0.67
N GLU A 393 9.94 2.77 -1.21
CA GLU A 393 10.03 2.27 -2.58
C GLU A 393 10.16 3.41 -3.59
N LEU A 394 9.33 4.46 -3.48
CA LEU A 394 9.44 5.65 -4.33
C LEU A 394 10.84 6.28 -4.27
N ARG A 395 11.44 6.41 -3.08
CA ARG A 395 12.81 6.92 -2.91
C ARG A 395 13.81 6.00 -3.62
N TYR A 396 13.73 4.69 -3.43
CA TYR A 396 14.64 3.74 -4.06
C TYR A 396 14.47 3.65 -5.59
N LEU A 397 13.28 3.92 -6.11
CA LEU A 397 13.09 4.07 -7.56
C LEU A 397 13.80 5.33 -8.10
N VAL A 398 13.76 6.43 -7.35
CA VAL A 398 14.54 7.64 -7.70
C VAL A 398 16.03 7.37 -7.60
N ASP A 399 16.50 6.69 -6.56
CA ASP A 399 17.90 6.28 -6.40
C ASP A 399 18.36 5.30 -7.50
N ALA A 400 17.42 4.58 -8.11
CA ALA A 400 17.67 3.73 -9.29
C ALA A 400 17.74 4.53 -10.61
N GLY A 401 17.48 5.84 -10.61
CA GLY A 401 17.61 6.72 -11.76
C GLY A 401 16.29 7.19 -12.39
N LEU A 402 15.14 6.94 -11.76
CA LEU A 402 13.88 7.53 -12.20
C LEU A 402 13.79 9.00 -11.70
N THR A 403 13.15 9.87 -12.48
CA THR A 403 12.74 11.18 -11.95
C THR A 403 11.62 11.01 -10.92
N PRO A 404 11.39 11.97 -10.01
CA PRO A 404 10.26 11.91 -9.09
C PRO A 404 8.92 11.71 -9.79
N PHE A 405 8.70 12.35 -10.93
CA PHE A 405 7.51 12.16 -11.76
C PHE A 405 7.36 10.72 -12.27
N GLU A 406 8.44 10.14 -12.80
CA GLU A 406 8.44 8.74 -13.28
C GLU A 406 8.21 7.76 -12.13
N ALA A 407 8.81 7.99 -10.95
CA ALA A 407 8.56 7.17 -9.77
C ALA A 407 7.08 7.23 -9.34
N ILE A 408 6.47 8.42 -9.26
CA ILE A 408 5.05 8.58 -8.93
C ILE A 408 4.15 7.90 -9.98
N LYS A 409 4.51 7.95 -11.27
CA LYS A 409 3.75 7.25 -12.33
C LYS A 409 3.61 5.76 -12.05
N THR A 410 4.61 5.11 -11.45
CA THR A 410 4.56 3.67 -11.15
C THR A 410 3.41 3.30 -10.20
N GLY A 411 3.04 4.20 -9.29
CA GLY A 411 1.94 4.02 -8.35
C GLY A 411 0.62 4.69 -8.75
N THR A 412 0.57 5.34 -9.92
CA THR A 412 -0.60 6.11 -10.37
C THR A 412 -1.00 5.71 -11.80
N VAL A 413 -0.60 6.45 -12.81
CA VAL A 413 -0.99 6.27 -14.22
C VAL A 413 -0.63 4.87 -14.76
N ASN A 414 0.52 4.32 -14.40
CA ASN A 414 0.91 2.99 -14.85
C ASN A 414 -0.05 1.90 -14.32
N VAL A 415 -0.60 2.09 -13.11
CA VAL A 415 -1.60 1.19 -12.55
C VAL A 415 -2.91 1.28 -13.31
N GLY A 416 -3.34 2.50 -13.68
CA GLY A 416 -4.48 2.70 -14.58
C GLY A 416 -4.29 1.99 -15.91
N GLN A 417 -3.10 2.10 -16.51
CA GLN A 417 -2.75 1.39 -17.77
C GLN A 417 -2.78 -0.14 -17.58
N PHE A 418 -2.25 -0.65 -16.46
CA PHE A 418 -2.26 -2.08 -16.12
C PHE A 418 -3.69 -2.64 -16.02
N TYR A 419 -4.62 -1.90 -15.41
CA TYR A 419 -6.02 -2.30 -15.28
C TYR A 419 -6.90 -1.86 -16.46
N ASN A 420 -6.33 -1.25 -17.52
CA ASN A 420 -7.06 -0.69 -18.66
C ASN A 420 -8.10 0.38 -18.26
N ASP A 421 -7.84 1.13 -17.20
CA ASP A 421 -8.63 2.28 -16.76
C ASP A 421 -7.85 3.61 -16.97
N PRO A 422 -8.09 4.36 -18.05
CA PRO A 422 -7.36 5.59 -18.35
C PRO A 422 -7.69 6.77 -17.42
N LEU A 423 -8.67 6.60 -16.51
CA LEU A 423 -9.03 7.61 -15.53
C LEU A 423 -8.34 7.38 -14.19
N GLN A 424 -8.00 6.13 -13.86
CA GLN A 424 -7.30 5.80 -12.64
C GLN A 424 -5.90 6.41 -12.60
N GLY A 425 -5.52 6.97 -11.45
CA GLY A 425 -4.20 7.58 -11.25
C GLY A 425 -4.00 8.93 -11.94
N THR A 426 -5.10 9.62 -12.31
CA THR A 426 -5.06 10.96 -12.92
C THR A 426 -5.96 11.94 -12.19
N ILE A 427 -5.65 13.25 -12.25
CA ILE A 427 -6.58 14.30 -11.82
C ILE A 427 -7.17 14.95 -13.06
N LYS A 428 -8.38 14.52 -13.44
CA LYS A 428 -9.19 15.10 -14.52
C LYS A 428 -10.67 14.89 -14.23
N ALA A 429 -11.54 15.69 -14.84
CA ALA A 429 -12.99 15.55 -14.68
C ALA A 429 -13.45 14.13 -15.09
N GLY A 430 -14.31 13.53 -14.26
CA GLY A 430 -14.80 12.16 -14.40
C GLY A 430 -13.93 11.09 -13.74
N ALA A 431 -12.68 11.39 -13.40
CA ALA A 431 -11.79 10.45 -12.72
C ALA A 431 -12.28 10.14 -11.28
N PRO A 432 -11.95 8.96 -10.73
CA PRO A 432 -12.14 8.68 -9.31
C PRO A 432 -11.48 9.74 -8.44
N SER A 433 -12.10 10.08 -7.31
CA SER A 433 -11.51 11.00 -6.34
C SER A 433 -10.64 10.28 -5.30
N ASP A 434 -9.76 9.41 -5.79
CA ASP A 434 -8.69 8.79 -5.01
C ASP A 434 -7.48 9.73 -5.04
N LEU A 435 -7.30 10.53 -3.96
CA LEU A 435 -6.42 11.69 -3.95
C LEU A 435 -5.59 11.77 -2.66
N ILE A 436 -4.41 12.36 -2.77
CA ILE A 436 -3.57 12.76 -1.64
C ILE A 436 -3.35 14.25 -1.70
N LEU A 437 -3.55 14.94 -0.58
CA LEU A 437 -3.17 16.32 -0.37
C LEU A 437 -1.88 16.36 0.45
N LEU A 438 -0.83 16.92 -0.10
CA LEU A 438 0.53 16.98 0.46
C LEU A 438 0.88 18.40 0.89
N ASN A 439 1.74 18.53 1.93
CA ASN A 439 2.26 19.82 2.38
C ASN A 439 3.47 20.32 1.55
N GLY A 440 4.07 19.47 0.70
CA GLY A 440 5.23 19.83 -0.12
C GLY A 440 5.14 19.24 -1.54
N ASN A 441 6.00 19.73 -2.43
CA ASN A 441 6.04 19.34 -3.84
C ASN A 441 6.82 18.03 -4.06
N PRO A 442 6.16 16.88 -4.34
CA PRO A 442 6.84 15.62 -4.52
C PRO A 442 7.60 15.52 -5.87
N LEU A 443 7.36 16.42 -6.82
CA LEU A 443 8.13 16.47 -8.08
C LEU A 443 9.53 17.11 -7.88
N VAL A 444 9.71 17.90 -6.81
CA VAL A 444 11.00 18.48 -6.43
C VAL A 444 11.75 17.57 -5.48
N ASP A 445 11.05 17.02 -4.51
CA ASP A 445 11.60 16.06 -3.53
C ASP A 445 10.58 14.95 -3.29
N ILE A 446 10.92 13.74 -3.72
CA ILE A 446 10.04 12.56 -3.62
C ILE A 446 9.64 12.26 -2.17
N ASP A 447 10.44 12.63 -1.18
CA ASP A 447 10.13 12.43 0.24
C ASP A 447 8.93 13.26 0.72
N GLN A 448 8.49 14.27 -0.05
CA GLN A 448 7.27 15.00 0.23
C GLN A 448 6.01 14.14 0.08
N THR A 449 6.07 12.98 -0.58
CA THR A 449 4.93 12.05 -0.66
C THR A 449 4.47 11.54 0.70
N LYS A 450 5.35 11.49 1.70
CA LYS A 450 5.02 11.11 3.09
C LYS A 450 4.50 12.27 3.95
N ASN A 451 4.60 13.53 3.45
CA ASN A 451 4.14 14.71 4.17
C ASN A 451 2.65 14.98 3.90
N ILE A 452 1.81 14.06 4.35
CA ILE A 452 0.39 13.99 4.02
C ILE A 452 -0.44 14.96 4.88
N HIS A 453 -1.27 15.78 4.24
CA HIS A 453 -2.26 16.65 4.88
C HIS A 453 -3.67 16.06 4.85
N GLY A 454 -3.98 15.25 3.84
CA GLY A 454 -5.27 14.60 3.73
C GLY A 454 -5.27 13.51 2.67
N VAL A 455 -6.16 12.54 2.80
CA VAL A 455 -6.34 11.43 1.86
C VAL A 455 -7.82 11.30 1.52
N MET A 456 -8.12 11.13 0.25
CA MET A 456 -9.47 10.83 -0.23
C MET A 456 -9.48 9.46 -0.92
N ILE A 457 -10.39 8.58 -0.50
CA ILE A 457 -10.62 7.28 -1.12
C ILE A 457 -12.09 7.20 -1.52
N GLY A 458 -12.35 7.15 -2.81
CA GLY A 458 -13.69 7.24 -3.34
C GLY A 458 -14.42 8.48 -2.82
N SER A 459 -15.52 8.30 -2.08
CA SER A 459 -16.30 9.42 -1.52
C SER A 459 -15.79 9.94 -0.17
N LYS A 460 -14.82 9.29 0.46
CA LYS A 460 -14.40 9.54 1.85
C LYS A 460 -13.11 10.35 1.92
N TYR A 461 -13.18 11.55 2.48
CA TYR A 461 -12.02 12.39 2.76
C TYR A 461 -11.61 12.31 4.24
N MET A 462 -10.39 11.89 4.46
CA MET A 462 -9.71 11.84 5.75
C MET A 462 -8.79 13.05 5.84
N ASN A 463 -9.14 14.00 6.72
CA ASN A 463 -8.33 15.19 6.97
C ASN A 463 -7.14 14.84 7.89
N HIS A 464 -6.29 15.83 8.16
CA HIS A 464 -5.09 15.66 8.97
C HIS A 464 -5.40 15.10 10.37
N GLU A 465 -6.42 15.64 11.02
CA GLU A 465 -6.82 15.24 12.38
C GLU A 465 -7.30 13.78 12.41
N PHE A 466 -8.03 13.34 11.38
CA PHE A 466 -8.45 11.94 11.25
C PHE A 466 -7.23 11.02 11.05
N ILE A 467 -6.27 11.44 10.22
CA ILE A 467 -5.05 10.66 9.95
C ILE A 467 -4.23 10.51 11.23
N ASP A 468 -3.98 11.60 11.96
CA ASP A 468 -3.20 11.57 13.21
C ASP A 468 -3.86 10.72 14.28
N ALA A 469 -5.16 10.86 14.48
CA ALA A 469 -5.92 10.05 15.44
C ALA A 469 -5.90 8.57 15.04
N GLY A 470 -6.05 8.27 13.75
CA GLY A 470 -6.00 6.91 13.22
C GLY A 470 -4.62 6.27 13.41
N LEU A 471 -3.55 6.96 13.05
CA LEU A 471 -2.18 6.49 13.25
C LEU A 471 -1.88 6.29 14.74
N LYS A 472 -2.30 7.22 15.60
CA LYS A 472 -2.13 7.06 17.05
C LYS A 472 -2.81 5.80 17.60
N LYS A 473 -4.02 5.49 17.10
CA LYS A 473 -4.79 4.30 17.51
C LYS A 473 -4.15 3.00 17.03
N LEU A 474 -3.45 3.01 15.90
CA LEU A 474 -2.85 1.81 15.29
C LEU A 474 -1.48 1.45 15.85
N LYS A 475 -0.88 2.29 16.71
CA LYS A 475 0.38 1.97 17.39
C LYS A 475 0.23 0.71 18.24
N LYS A 476 1.21 -0.17 18.17
CA LYS A 476 1.29 -1.42 18.94
C LYS A 476 2.35 -1.34 20.04
N ARG A 477 3.21 -0.33 19.95
CA ARG A 477 4.32 -0.07 20.90
C ARG A 477 4.44 1.41 21.23
#